data_559a5721ea78ba084c08b479496f5d6e
#
_entry.id   559a5721ea78ba084c08b479496f5d6e
#
_cell.length_a   1.000
_cell.length_b   1.000
_cell.length_c   1.000
_cell.angle_alpha   90.00
_cell.angle_beta   90.00
_cell.angle_gamma   90.00
#
_symmetry.space_group_name_H-M   'P 1'
#
loop_
_entity.id
_entity.type
_entity.pdbx_description
1 polymer ?
#
loop_
_entity_poly.entity_id
_entity_poly.type
_entity_poly.pdbx_seq_one_letter_code
_entity_poly.pdbx_strand_id
1 'polypeptide(L)'
;DDGNELPANTEGRLFFEDSTGRGVVYPNDPEKSAKAHLRPGVFTLGEIGYVDEDGFVYITDRFSDMIVSGGVNIYPAEAEKVIIEHPLVADVAVIGVPDADMGEAVKALVVPIDMNKAPTPEEIIALCRGQLAGYKCPKTVEIVTTVGRTAMGKINKRELRAPYWEKQAK
;
A
#
# COMPACT_ATOMS: atom_id res chain seq x y z
N ASP A 1 -14.37 -3.09 7.97
CA ASP A 1 -14.30 -2.20 9.15
C ASP A 1 -15.60 -2.32 9.94
N ASP A 2 -15.60 -3.19 10.93
CA ASP A 2 -16.75 -3.41 11.86
C ASP A 2 -16.61 -2.58 13.15
N GLY A 3 -15.54 -1.82 13.30
CA GLY A 3 -15.25 -0.96 14.44
C GLY A 3 -14.77 -1.70 15.69
N ASN A 4 -14.42 -2.98 15.56
CA ASN A 4 -13.85 -3.73 16.66
C ASN A 4 -12.37 -3.40 16.83
N GLU A 5 -11.94 -3.27 18.09
CA GLU A 5 -10.53 -3.12 18.42
C GLU A 5 -9.78 -4.44 18.18
N LEU A 6 -8.57 -4.33 17.62
CA LEU A 6 -7.70 -5.46 17.41
C LEU A 6 -6.72 -5.62 18.59
N PRO A 7 -6.24 -6.84 18.87
CA PRO A 7 -5.17 -7.05 19.84
C PRO A 7 -3.91 -6.27 19.50
N ALA A 8 -3.09 -5.97 20.51
CA ALA A 8 -1.77 -5.36 20.31
C ALA A 8 -0.95 -6.15 19.27
N ASN A 9 -0.10 -5.44 18.53
CA ASN A 9 0.74 -5.99 17.45
C ASN A 9 -0.07 -6.60 16.27
N THR A 10 -1.38 -6.30 16.17
CA THR A 10 -2.22 -6.77 15.06
C THR A 10 -2.48 -5.60 14.12
N GLU A 11 -2.11 -5.79 12.84
CA GLU A 11 -2.26 -4.77 11.82
C GLU A 11 -3.73 -4.55 11.45
N GLY A 12 -4.13 -3.28 11.36
CA GLY A 12 -5.47 -2.87 10.98
C GLY A 12 -5.53 -1.39 10.63
N ARG A 13 -6.74 -0.91 10.34
CA ARG A 13 -6.96 0.51 10.07
C ARG A 13 -6.89 1.30 11.37
N LEU A 14 -6.06 2.34 11.39
CA LEU A 14 -5.88 3.19 12.55
C LEU A 14 -7.02 4.20 12.66
N PHE A 15 -7.63 4.27 13.84
CA PHE A 15 -8.59 5.28 14.22
C PHE A 15 -8.07 6.07 15.43
N PHE A 16 -8.33 7.36 15.42
CA PHE A 16 -7.94 8.28 16.48
C PHE A 16 -9.19 8.81 17.18
N GLU A 17 -9.15 8.96 18.49
CA GLU A 17 -10.23 9.57 19.25
C GLU A 17 -9.86 11.00 19.62
N ASP A 18 -10.73 11.95 19.25
CA ASP A 18 -10.66 13.34 19.67
C ASP A 18 -11.64 13.57 20.82
N SER A 19 -11.10 13.89 21.98
CA SER A 19 -11.87 14.17 23.19
C SER A 19 -12.84 15.34 23.06
N THR A 20 -12.65 16.22 22.05
CA THR A 20 -13.58 17.31 21.76
C THR A 20 -14.80 16.86 20.95
N GLY A 21 -14.78 15.64 20.43
CA GLY A 21 -15.83 15.06 19.60
C GLY A 21 -15.89 15.61 18.17
N ARG A 22 -14.95 16.47 17.76
CA ARG A 22 -14.95 17.12 16.41
C ARG A 22 -14.37 16.22 15.33
N GLY A 23 -13.22 15.59 15.62
CA GLY A 23 -12.48 14.79 14.66
C GLY A 23 -11.90 15.61 13.50
N VAL A 24 -11.73 14.96 12.33
CA VAL A 24 -11.17 15.57 11.13
C VAL A 24 -12.26 16.17 10.23
N VAL A 25 -12.00 17.36 9.68
CA VAL A 25 -12.88 18.01 8.72
C VAL A 25 -12.09 18.37 7.46
N TYR A 26 -12.62 17.99 6.30
CA TYR A 26 -12.14 18.41 4.99
C TYR A 26 -13.07 19.55 4.49
N PRO A 27 -12.68 20.84 4.52
CA PRO A 27 -13.60 21.96 4.35
C PRO A 27 -14.35 21.98 3.02
N ASN A 28 -13.74 21.42 1.96
CA ASN A 28 -14.30 21.41 0.60
C ASN A 28 -14.85 20.04 0.19
N ASP A 29 -14.92 19.08 1.12
CA ASP A 29 -15.35 17.71 0.85
C ASP A 29 -16.11 17.13 2.04
N PRO A 30 -17.42 17.43 2.17
CA PRO A 30 -18.24 16.92 3.25
C PRO A 30 -18.38 15.39 3.23
N GLU A 31 -18.40 14.80 2.05
CA GLU A 31 -18.53 13.34 1.89
C GLU A 31 -17.28 12.62 2.41
N LYS A 32 -16.09 13.16 2.07
CA LYS A 32 -14.82 12.65 2.60
C LYS A 32 -14.75 12.83 4.11
N SER A 33 -15.23 13.94 4.64
CA SER A 33 -15.29 14.18 6.09
C SER A 33 -16.17 13.14 6.78
N ALA A 34 -17.36 12.86 6.22
CA ALA A 34 -18.26 11.85 6.77
C ALA A 34 -17.65 10.44 6.73
N LYS A 35 -17.02 10.05 5.61
CA LYS A 35 -16.36 8.74 5.44
C LYS A 35 -15.13 8.56 6.33
N ALA A 36 -14.52 9.63 6.79
CA ALA A 36 -13.38 9.57 7.69
C ALA A 36 -13.78 9.24 9.14
N HIS A 37 -15.06 9.35 9.50
CA HIS A 37 -15.52 9.08 10.86
C HIS A 37 -16.19 7.69 10.99
N LEU A 38 -15.78 6.95 12.00
CA LEU A 38 -16.46 5.71 12.43
C LEU A 38 -17.70 6.05 13.28
N ARG A 39 -17.55 7.03 14.17
CA ARG A 39 -18.56 7.62 15.03
C ARG A 39 -18.12 9.04 15.44
N PRO A 40 -18.98 9.86 16.06
CA PRO A 40 -18.57 11.21 16.49
C PRO A 40 -17.28 11.17 17.33
N GLY A 41 -16.29 11.97 16.96
CA GLY A 41 -14.99 12.07 17.60
C GLY A 41 -14.02 10.93 17.30
N VAL A 42 -14.42 9.85 16.63
CA VAL A 42 -13.53 8.75 16.24
C VAL A 42 -13.36 8.75 14.73
N PHE A 43 -12.15 9.01 14.28
CA PHE A 43 -11.86 9.23 12.87
C PHE A 43 -10.55 8.58 12.44
N THR A 44 -10.39 8.41 11.14
CA THR A 44 -9.17 7.90 10.50
C THR A 44 -8.60 8.92 9.52
N LEU A 45 -7.29 8.90 9.36
CA LEU A 45 -6.58 9.62 8.30
C LEU A 45 -6.27 8.71 7.10
N GLY A 46 -6.74 7.45 7.16
CA GLY A 46 -6.55 6.47 6.11
C GLY A 46 -5.24 5.67 6.24
N GLU A 47 -4.65 5.66 7.43
CA GLU A 47 -3.43 4.92 7.69
C GLU A 47 -3.75 3.49 8.16
N ILE A 48 -2.90 2.55 7.76
CA ILE A 48 -2.83 1.17 8.25
C ILE A 48 -1.64 1.06 9.19
N GLY A 49 -1.79 0.30 10.25
CA GLY A 49 -0.73 0.09 11.21
C GLY A 49 -1.17 -0.74 12.41
N TYR A 50 -0.38 -0.75 13.43
CA TYR A 50 -0.69 -1.44 14.69
C TYR A 50 -0.23 -0.62 15.88
N VAL A 51 -0.74 -0.98 17.05
CA VAL A 51 -0.30 -0.46 18.34
C VAL A 51 0.37 -1.60 19.09
N ASP A 52 1.55 -1.38 19.65
CA ASP A 52 2.23 -2.40 20.45
C ASP A 52 1.72 -2.45 21.90
N GLU A 53 2.26 -3.37 22.70
CA GLU A 53 1.87 -3.55 24.11
C GLU A 53 2.21 -2.34 24.99
N ASP A 54 3.18 -1.53 24.57
CA ASP A 54 3.60 -0.30 25.26
C ASP A 54 2.81 0.94 24.82
N GLY A 55 1.91 0.79 23.84
CA GLY A 55 1.05 1.85 23.31
C GLY A 55 1.68 2.70 22.22
N PHE A 56 2.83 2.30 21.65
CA PHE A 56 3.41 2.98 20.50
C PHE A 56 2.66 2.60 19.20
N VAL A 57 2.42 3.62 18.38
CA VAL A 57 1.73 3.48 17.09
C VAL A 57 2.75 3.34 15.97
N TYR A 58 2.60 2.29 15.17
CA TYR A 58 3.41 2.02 13.99
C TYR A 58 2.55 2.11 12.74
N ILE A 59 2.86 3.06 11.85
CA ILE A 59 2.19 3.21 10.55
C ILE A 59 2.94 2.37 9.54
N THR A 60 2.26 1.42 8.91
CA THR A 60 2.85 0.47 7.95
C THR A 60 2.50 0.76 6.51
N ASP A 61 1.27 1.23 6.23
CA ASP A 61 0.81 1.53 4.86
C ASP A 61 -0.36 2.52 4.87
N ARG A 62 -0.95 2.76 3.71
CA ARG A 62 -2.18 3.51 3.51
C ARG A 62 -3.31 2.61 3.06
N PHE A 63 -4.49 2.81 3.64
CA PHE A 63 -5.70 2.09 3.23
C PHE A 63 -6.03 2.27 1.74
N SER A 64 -5.77 3.45 1.17
CA SER A 64 -5.98 3.74 -0.26
C SER A 64 -5.08 2.96 -1.21
N ASP A 65 -3.96 2.47 -0.72
CA ASP A 65 -2.95 1.77 -1.50
C ASP A 65 -3.01 0.25 -1.35
N MET A 66 -3.84 -0.23 -0.41
CA MET A 66 -4.11 -1.64 -0.17
C MET A 66 -4.61 -2.33 -1.44
N ILE A 67 -4.07 -3.51 -1.72
CA ILE A 67 -4.43 -4.36 -2.84
C ILE A 67 -5.37 -5.45 -2.34
N VAL A 68 -6.50 -5.65 -3.02
CA VAL A 68 -7.45 -6.70 -2.67
C VAL A 68 -7.39 -7.81 -3.72
N SER A 69 -6.66 -8.88 -3.41
CA SER A 69 -6.45 -10.01 -4.31
C SER A 69 -7.14 -11.26 -3.78
N GLY A 70 -8.14 -11.78 -4.50
CA GLY A 70 -8.91 -12.95 -4.08
C GLY A 70 -9.58 -12.79 -2.71
N GLY A 71 -9.98 -11.58 -2.33
CA GLY A 71 -10.57 -11.27 -1.04
C GLY A 71 -9.57 -11.10 0.10
N VAL A 72 -8.27 -11.17 -0.19
CA VAL A 72 -7.20 -10.96 0.81
C VAL A 72 -6.64 -9.55 0.70
N ASN A 73 -6.51 -8.87 1.83
CA ASN A 73 -5.87 -7.57 1.92
C ASN A 73 -4.35 -7.73 1.90
N ILE A 74 -3.69 -7.05 0.95
CA ILE A 74 -2.24 -7.06 0.78
C ILE A 74 -1.74 -5.63 0.89
N TYR A 75 -0.78 -5.41 1.75
CA TYR A 75 -0.17 -4.11 1.96
C TYR A 75 1.12 -4.00 1.13
N PRO A 76 1.16 -3.10 0.13
CA PRO A 76 2.30 -2.93 -0.77
C PRO A 76 3.64 -2.74 -0.08
N ALA A 77 3.66 -2.04 1.05
CA ALA A 77 4.88 -1.71 1.78
C ALA A 77 5.68 -2.96 2.22
N GLU A 78 5.01 -4.10 2.49
CA GLU A 78 5.70 -5.33 2.85
C GLU A 78 6.57 -5.85 1.68
N ALA A 79 6.02 -5.85 0.46
CA ALA A 79 6.78 -6.26 -0.71
C ALA A 79 7.83 -5.22 -1.11
N GLU A 80 7.52 -3.93 -1.00
CA GLU A 80 8.47 -2.84 -1.26
C GLU A 80 9.69 -2.93 -0.35
N LYS A 81 9.49 -3.23 0.93
CA LYS A 81 10.57 -3.39 1.91
C LYS A 81 11.53 -4.51 1.53
N VAL A 82 11.02 -5.62 1.02
CA VAL A 82 11.85 -6.75 0.58
C VAL A 82 12.57 -6.42 -0.73
N ILE A 83 11.89 -5.83 -1.70
CA ILE A 83 12.44 -5.56 -3.03
C ILE A 83 13.56 -4.50 -2.96
N ILE A 84 13.42 -3.48 -2.11
CA ILE A 84 14.44 -2.42 -1.98
C ILE A 84 15.77 -2.94 -1.40
N GLU A 85 15.77 -4.09 -0.74
CA GLU A 85 17.00 -4.74 -0.24
C GLU A 85 17.84 -5.38 -1.36
N HIS A 86 17.27 -5.53 -2.57
CA HIS A 86 18.01 -6.09 -3.69
C HIS A 86 19.13 -5.13 -4.15
N PRO A 87 20.40 -5.60 -4.30
CA PRO A 87 21.56 -4.74 -4.52
C PRO A 87 21.54 -3.95 -5.84
N LEU A 88 20.69 -4.32 -6.79
CA LEU A 88 20.55 -3.63 -8.08
C LEU A 88 19.33 -2.70 -8.14
N VAL A 89 18.55 -2.58 -7.07
CA VAL A 89 17.33 -1.76 -7.01
C VAL A 89 17.63 -0.41 -6.36
N ALA A 90 17.29 0.67 -7.05
CA ALA A 90 17.39 2.04 -6.55
C ALA A 90 16.08 2.51 -5.91
N ASP A 91 14.94 2.10 -6.49
CA ASP A 91 13.61 2.47 -5.99
C ASP A 91 12.56 1.45 -6.44
N VAL A 92 11.42 1.42 -5.75
CA VAL A 92 10.33 0.49 -6.04
C VAL A 92 8.98 1.08 -5.66
N ALA A 93 7.96 0.73 -6.43
CA ALA A 93 6.56 0.90 -6.05
C ALA A 93 5.80 -0.40 -6.32
N VAL A 94 5.01 -0.85 -5.36
CA VAL A 94 4.11 -1.99 -5.52
C VAL A 94 2.68 -1.49 -5.60
N ILE A 95 1.94 -1.96 -6.61
CA ILE A 95 0.58 -1.53 -6.92
C ILE A 95 -0.32 -2.71 -7.24
N GLY A 96 -1.63 -2.51 -7.03
CA GLY A 96 -2.67 -3.41 -7.53
C GLY A 96 -3.00 -3.11 -8.98
N VAL A 97 -2.96 -4.14 -9.82
CA VAL A 97 -3.39 -4.07 -11.21
C VAL A 97 -4.56 -5.04 -11.44
N PRO A 98 -5.43 -4.79 -12.44
CA PRO A 98 -6.55 -5.68 -12.72
C PRO A 98 -6.12 -7.12 -12.96
N ASP A 99 -6.85 -8.07 -12.39
CA ASP A 99 -6.69 -9.50 -12.61
C ASP A 99 -8.08 -10.15 -12.76
N ALA A 100 -8.25 -10.96 -13.79
CA ALA A 100 -9.56 -11.52 -14.13
C ALA A 100 -10.11 -12.51 -13.10
N ASP A 101 -9.22 -13.23 -12.42
CA ASP A 101 -9.59 -14.28 -11.47
C ASP A 101 -9.64 -13.76 -10.03
N MET A 102 -8.72 -12.86 -9.68
CA MET A 102 -8.49 -12.41 -8.30
C MET A 102 -9.00 -10.98 -8.04
N GLY A 103 -9.54 -10.30 -9.06
CA GLY A 103 -9.90 -8.88 -8.99
C GLY A 103 -8.68 -7.98 -9.15
N GLU A 104 -7.72 -8.11 -8.25
CA GLU A 104 -6.42 -7.44 -8.35
C GLU A 104 -5.26 -8.44 -8.26
N ALA A 105 -4.15 -8.12 -8.92
CA ALA A 105 -2.87 -8.79 -8.76
C ALA A 105 -1.78 -7.81 -8.30
N VAL A 106 -0.85 -8.30 -7.52
CA VAL A 106 0.32 -7.54 -7.07
C VAL A 106 1.29 -7.35 -8.22
N LYS A 107 1.65 -6.09 -8.52
CA LYS A 107 2.65 -5.71 -9.52
C LYS A 107 3.72 -4.84 -8.89
N ALA A 108 4.99 -5.18 -9.13
CA ALA A 108 6.12 -4.33 -8.74
C ALA A 108 6.63 -3.51 -9.94
N LEU A 109 6.80 -2.21 -9.72
CA LEU A 109 7.50 -1.30 -10.62
C LEU A 109 8.88 -1.04 -10.01
N VAL A 110 9.94 -1.49 -10.66
CA VAL A 110 11.30 -1.49 -10.11
C VAL A 110 12.17 -0.53 -10.90
N VAL A 111 12.82 0.39 -10.21
CA VAL A 111 13.85 1.28 -10.77
C VAL A 111 15.20 0.68 -10.45
N PRO A 112 15.99 0.25 -11.43
CA PRO A 112 17.31 -0.27 -11.17
C PRO A 112 18.34 0.86 -10.93
N ILE A 113 19.43 0.56 -10.24
CA ILE A 113 20.57 1.49 -10.09
C ILE A 113 21.21 1.80 -11.46
N ASP A 114 21.30 0.78 -12.31
CA ASP A 114 21.80 0.89 -13.68
C ASP A 114 20.84 0.15 -14.62
N MET A 115 20.24 0.86 -15.57
CA MET A 115 19.30 0.29 -16.55
C MET A 115 19.93 -0.82 -17.42
N ASN A 116 21.25 -0.81 -17.62
CA ASN A 116 21.95 -1.86 -18.37
C ASN A 116 22.24 -3.12 -17.53
N LYS A 117 22.01 -3.04 -16.22
CA LYS A 117 22.24 -4.12 -15.25
C LYS A 117 21.03 -4.28 -14.33
N ALA A 118 19.85 -4.10 -14.90
CA ALA A 118 18.61 -4.28 -14.16
C ALA A 118 18.46 -5.73 -13.67
N PRO A 119 17.89 -5.94 -12.48
CA PRO A 119 17.51 -7.29 -12.05
C PRO A 119 16.41 -7.84 -12.97
N THR A 120 16.39 -9.14 -13.15
CA THR A 120 15.29 -9.78 -13.89
C THR A 120 14.01 -9.84 -13.04
N PRO A 121 12.83 -9.89 -13.67
CA PRO A 121 11.58 -10.10 -12.94
C PRO A 121 11.61 -11.35 -12.05
N GLU A 122 12.22 -12.42 -12.52
CA GLU A 122 12.33 -13.69 -11.81
C GLU A 122 13.18 -13.58 -10.55
N GLU A 123 14.27 -12.83 -10.57
CA GLU A 123 15.12 -12.55 -9.40
C GLU A 123 14.35 -11.80 -8.32
N ILE A 124 13.58 -10.77 -8.70
CA ILE A 124 12.75 -9.99 -7.75
C ILE A 124 11.64 -10.87 -7.16
N ILE A 125 10.95 -11.65 -7.98
CA ILE A 125 9.88 -12.56 -7.50
C ILE A 125 10.48 -13.64 -6.59
N ALA A 126 11.63 -14.21 -6.93
CA ALA A 126 12.30 -15.20 -6.10
C ALA A 126 12.73 -14.63 -4.74
N LEU A 127 13.26 -13.41 -4.72
CA LEU A 127 13.59 -12.69 -3.47
C LEU A 127 12.36 -12.53 -2.57
N CYS A 128 11.23 -12.08 -3.14
CA CYS A 128 9.98 -11.94 -2.38
C CYS A 128 9.48 -13.28 -1.85
N ARG A 129 9.51 -14.36 -2.65
CA ARG A 129 9.08 -15.70 -2.24
C ARG A 129 9.91 -16.29 -1.11
N GLY A 130 11.16 -15.87 -0.99
CA GLY A 130 12.04 -16.29 0.11
C GLY A 130 11.72 -15.66 1.47
N GLN A 131 10.96 -14.55 1.48
CA GLN A 131 10.73 -13.76 2.68
C GLN A 131 9.24 -13.51 2.99
N LEU A 132 8.35 -13.63 2.00
CA LEU A 132 6.93 -13.30 2.13
C LEU A 132 6.05 -14.50 1.82
N ALA A 133 4.82 -14.46 2.34
CA ALA A 133 3.77 -15.39 1.92
C ALA A 133 3.49 -15.23 0.41
N GLY A 134 3.23 -16.33 -0.29
CA GLY A 134 3.12 -16.36 -1.75
C GLY A 134 2.11 -15.36 -2.34
N TYR A 135 0.99 -15.12 -1.66
CA TYR A 135 -0.04 -14.18 -2.09
C TYR A 135 0.39 -12.70 -2.00
N LYS A 136 1.41 -12.37 -1.18
CA LYS A 136 2.01 -11.04 -1.06
C LYS A 136 3.08 -10.77 -2.12
N CYS A 137 3.56 -11.81 -2.80
CA CYS A 137 4.61 -11.68 -3.80
C CYS A 137 4.05 -11.07 -5.10
N PRO A 138 4.82 -10.23 -5.79
CA PRO A 138 4.44 -9.74 -7.11
C PRO A 138 4.17 -10.90 -8.08
N LYS A 139 3.02 -10.84 -8.78
CA LYS A 139 2.72 -11.71 -9.92
C LYS A 139 3.49 -11.28 -11.16
N THR A 140 3.73 -9.98 -11.28
CA THR A 140 4.50 -9.38 -12.38
C THR A 140 5.43 -8.29 -11.88
N VAL A 141 6.57 -8.14 -12.55
CA VAL A 141 7.55 -7.07 -12.30
C VAL A 141 7.80 -6.32 -13.60
N GLU A 142 7.86 -5.01 -13.52
CA GLU A 142 8.17 -4.14 -14.65
C GLU A 142 9.36 -3.25 -14.27
N ILE A 143 10.36 -3.21 -15.14
CA ILE A 143 11.53 -2.32 -14.99
C ILE A 143 11.15 -0.97 -15.56
N VAL A 144 11.25 0.06 -14.74
CA VAL A 144 10.88 1.44 -15.08
C VAL A 144 12.02 2.41 -14.79
N THR A 145 11.99 3.56 -15.42
CA THR A 145 13.01 4.60 -15.18
C THR A 145 12.74 5.43 -13.92
N THR A 146 11.49 5.46 -13.45
CA THR A 146 11.09 6.22 -12.27
C THR A 146 9.74 5.72 -11.74
N VAL A 147 9.51 5.85 -10.45
CA VAL A 147 8.20 5.66 -9.80
C VAL A 147 7.54 7.00 -9.45
N GLY A 148 8.04 8.10 -9.99
CA GLY A 148 7.39 9.42 -9.89
C GLY A 148 7.30 9.95 -8.46
N ARG A 149 8.37 9.89 -7.68
CA ARG A 149 8.39 10.51 -6.35
C ARG A 149 8.22 12.02 -6.44
N THR A 150 7.36 12.56 -5.60
CA THR A 150 7.23 14.01 -5.40
C THR A 150 8.51 14.58 -4.78
N ALA A 151 8.65 15.92 -4.77
CA ALA A 151 9.76 16.61 -4.10
C ALA A 151 9.87 16.27 -2.60
N MET A 152 8.77 15.81 -1.97
CA MET A 152 8.73 15.33 -0.58
C MET A 152 8.99 13.83 -0.45
N GLY A 153 9.40 13.16 -1.51
CA GLY A 153 9.72 11.72 -1.52
C GLY A 153 8.50 10.78 -1.57
N LYS A 154 7.27 11.32 -1.67
CA LYS A 154 6.05 10.49 -1.70
C LYS A 154 5.76 9.96 -3.10
N ILE A 155 5.30 8.71 -3.20
CA ILE A 155 4.81 8.10 -4.43
C ILE A 155 3.29 8.25 -4.51
N ASN A 156 2.77 8.65 -5.68
CA ASN A 156 1.34 8.64 -5.97
C ASN A 156 0.97 7.32 -6.65
N LYS A 157 0.71 6.27 -5.85
CA LYS A 157 0.36 4.93 -6.36
C LYS A 157 -0.92 4.94 -7.21
N ARG A 158 -1.85 5.87 -6.92
CA ARG A 158 -3.08 6.03 -7.73
C ARG A 158 -2.75 6.42 -9.17
N GLU A 159 -1.83 7.34 -9.39
CA GLU A 159 -1.38 7.71 -10.74
C GLU A 159 -0.62 6.57 -11.41
N LEU A 160 0.23 5.86 -10.67
CA LEU A 160 0.98 4.74 -11.22
C LEU A 160 0.09 3.59 -11.70
N ARG A 161 -1.00 3.30 -11.00
CA ARG A 161 -1.92 2.21 -11.37
C ARG A 161 -2.93 2.61 -12.45
N ALA A 162 -3.24 3.89 -12.62
CA ALA A 162 -4.27 4.36 -13.55
C ALA A 162 -4.15 3.78 -14.98
N PRO A 163 -2.95 3.74 -15.64
CA PRO A 163 -2.82 3.22 -16.99
C PRO A 163 -3.21 1.74 -17.15
N TYR A 164 -3.10 0.94 -16.08
CA TYR A 164 -3.45 -0.48 -16.10
C TYR A 164 -4.96 -0.68 -16.00
N TRP A 165 -5.65 0.17 -15.24
CA TRP A 165 -7.11 0.13 -15.06
C TRP A 165 -7.85 0.71 -16.25
N GLU A 166 -7.34 1.75 -16.91
CA GLU A 166 -7.93 2.33 -18.12
C GLU A 166 -7.92 1.38 -19.32
N LYS A 167 -6.92 0.48 -19.40
CA LYS A 167 -6.83 -0.53 -20.47
C LYS A 167 -7.89 -1.62 -20.35
N GLN A 168 -8.40 -1.89 -19.16
CA GLN A 168 -9.45 -2.89 -18.92
C GLN A 168 -10.87 -2.33 -19.20
N ALA A 169 -11.04 -1.01 -19.14
CA ALA A 169 -12.33 -0.35 -19.37
C ALA A 169 -12.70 -0.19 -20.85
N LYS A 170 -11.81 -0.60 -21.77
CA LYS A 170 -12.02 -0.62 -23.24
C LYS A 170 -12.22 -2.03 -23.75
#